data_10546f032cf8c42add69a8fca818eaf2
#
_entry.id   10546f032cf8c42add69a8fca818eaf2
#
_cell.length_a   1.000
_cell.length_b   1.000
_cell.length_c   1.000
_cell.angle_alpha   90.00
_cell.angle_beta   90.00
_cell.angle_gamma   90.00
#
_symmetry.space_group_name_H-M   'P 1'
#
loop_
_entity.id
_entity.type
_entity.pdbx_description
1 polymer ?
#
loop_
_entity_poly.entity_id
_entity_poly.type
_entity_poly.pdbx_seq_one_letter_code
_entity_poly.pdbx_strand_id
1 'polypeptide(L)'
;PPGCDAVVMVEDVIEDDSGITLYSAAVPWQNIRQIGEDISAGDMILPSFTVISPAAMGAMLAAGVLQVEAVTQPRVGIIPSGDELVPPTQVPAPGDILEFNSTIFSAMLREWGCLPRIYPIVPDELERIEQALRTAIRECDAVILNAGSSAGSQDYSAQAMAAVGRVVLHGIAIRPGKPAVLGFARLEEEQRLV
;
A
#
# COMPACT_ATOMS: atom_id res chain seq x y z
N PRO A 1 -9.83 -27.14 -36.37
CA PRO A 1 -9.07 -27.43 -37.56
C PRO A 1 -9.48 -26.49 -38.71
N PRO A 2 -8.60 -26.16 -39.67
CA PRO A 2 -8.98 -25.35 -40.82
C PRO A 2 -10.18 -25.96 -41.57
N GLY A 3 -11.21 -25.14 -41.89
CA GLY A 3 -12.43 -25.56 -42.56
C GLY A 3 -13.55 -26.09 -41.66
N CYS A 4 -13.36 -26.06 -40.34
CA CYS A 4 -14.43 -26.36 -39.38
C CYS A 4 -15.01 -25.07 -38.83
N ASP A 5 -16.31 -25.01 -38.70
CA ASP A 5 -17.09 -23.86 -38.23
C ASP A 5 -17.95 -24.17 -36.98
N ALA A 6 -17.84 -25.40 -36.43
CA ALA A 6 -18.49 -25.80 -35.20
C ALA A 6 -17.73 -26.94 -34.52
N VAL A 7 -17.92 -27.07 -33.21
CA VAL A 7 -17.46 -28.19 -32.37
C VAL A 7 -18.65 -28.80 -31.68
N VAL A 8 -18.83 -30.10 -31.84
CA VAL A 8 -19.84 -30.89 -31.08
C VAL A 8 -19.14 -31.51 -29.89
N MET A 9 -19.75 -31.42 -28.70
CA MET A 9 -19.22 -32.04 -27.49
C MET A 9 -19.31 -33.57 -27.60
N VAL A 10 -18.36 -34.27 -27.00
CA VAL A 10 -18.28 -35.75 -27.05
C VAL A 10 -19.54 -36.38 -26.46
N GLU A 11 -20.18 -35.74 -25.52
CA GLU A 11 -21.41 -36.16 -24.85
C GLU A 11 -22.63 -36.19 -25.80
N ASP A 12 -22.58 -35.42 -26.88
CA ASP A 12 -23.62 -35.33 -27.91
C ASP A 12 -23.32 -36.21 -29.13
N VAL A 13 -22.33 -37.10 -29.00
CA VAL A 13 -21.85 -37.96 -30.09
C VAL A 13 -22.01 -39.42 -29.71
N ILE A 14 -22.54 -40.22 -30.61
CA ILE A 14 -22.48 -41.70 -30.51
C ILE A 14 -21.46 -42.20 -31.53
N GLU A 15 -20.49 -42.95 -31.05
CA GLU A 15 -19.53 -43.64 -31.90
C GLU A 15 -19.79 -45.15 -31.84
N ASP A 16 -19.99 -45.78 -33.01
CA ASP A 16 -20.18 -47.22 -33.15
C ASP A 16 -19.39 -47.73 -34.37
N ASP A 17 -19.46 -49.05 -34.61
CA ASP A 17 -18.75 -49.72 -35.72
C ASP A 17 -19.15 -49.18 -37.11
N SER A 18 -20.26 -48.47 -37.22
CA SER A 18 -20.76 -47.86 -38.46
C SER A 18 -20.31 -46.42 -38.67
N GLY A 19 -19.74 -45.78 -37.62
CA GLY A 19 -19.23 -44.42 -37.68
C GLY A 19 -19.74 -43.54 -36.52
N ILE A 20 -19.84 -42.24 -36.80
CA ILE A 20 -20.23 -41.21 -35.81
C ILE A 20 -21.68 -40.75 -36.10
N THR A 21 -22.54 -40.81 -35.09
CA THR A 21 -23.90 -40.30 -35.17
C THR A 21 -24.07 -39.12 -34.20
N LEU A 22 -24.65 -38.02 -34.68
CA LEU A 22 -24.96 -36.84 -33.87
C LEU A 22 -26.47 -36.85 -33.52
N TYR A 23 -26.79 -36.46 -32.28
CA TYR A 23 -28.18 -36.33 -31.84
C TYR A 23 -28.90 -35.11 -32.49
N SER A 24 -28.13 -34.10 -32.81
CA SER A 24 -28.64 -32.88 -33.44
C SER A 24 -27.60 -32.27 -34.39
N ALA A 25 -28.06 -31.53 -35.37
CA ALA A 25 -27.18 -30.77 -36.23
C ALA A 25 -26.49 -29.65 -35.45
N ALA A 26 -25.19 -29.49 -35.66
CA ALA A 26 -24.44 -28.35 -35.12
C ALA A 26 -24.84 -27.05 -35.83
N VAL A 27 -24.96 -25.98 -35.08
CA VAL A 27 -25.15 -24.64 -35.64
C VAL A 27 -23.77 -23.99 -35.90
N PRO A 28 -23.67 -23.11 -36.89
CA PRO A 28 -22.41 -22.38 -37.14
C PRO A 28 -21.90 -21.71 -35.86
N TRP A 29 -20.58 -21.84 -35.60
CA TRP A 29 -19.87 -21.29 -34.43
C TRP A 29 -20.19 -21.92 -33.08
N GLN A 30 -20.97 -23.02 -33.06
CA GLN A 30 -21.27 -23.75 -31.84
C GLN A 30 -19.97 -24.18 -31.16
N ASN A 31 -19.83 -23.86 -29.85
CA ASN A 31 -18.68 -24.16 -29.01
C ASN A 31 -17.31 -23.69 -29.56
N ILE A 32 -17.32 -22.69 -30.43
CA ILE A 32 -16.08 -22.03 -30.92
C ILE A 32 -15.98 -20.65 -30.30
N ARG A 33 -14.90 -20.42 -29.58
CA ARG A 33 -14.58 -19.09 -29.07
C ARG A 33 -14.15 -18.19 -30.22
N GLN A 34 -14.80 -17.06 -30.33
CA GLN A 34 -14.46 -16.06 -31.37
C GLN A 34 -13.31 -15.18 -30.86
N ILE A 35 -12.50 -14.69 -31.79
CA ILE A 35 -11.44 -13.72 -31.47
C ILE A 35 -12.11 -12.46 -30.92
N GLY A 36 -11.67 -12.01 -29.72
CA GLY A 36 -12.22 -10.83 -29.05
C GLY A 36 -13.50 -11.10 -28.25
N GLU A 37 -13.91 -12.36 -28.06
CA GLU A 37 -15.06 -12.72 -27.21
C GLU A 37 -14.89 -12.25 -25.76
N ASP A 38 -13.69 -12.46 -25.19
CA ASP A 38 -13.37 -12.05 -23.82
C ASP A 38 -12.70 -10.67 -23.80
N ILE A 39 -11.68 -10.46 -24.62
CA ILE A 39 -10.87 -9.24 -24.68
C ILE A 39 -10.51 -8.94 -26.12
N SER A 40 -10.75 -7.71 -26.55
CA SER A 40 -10.40 -7.23 -27.89
C SER A 40 -9.19 -6.29 -27.87
N ALA A 41 -8.47 -6.20 -28.96
CA ALA A 41 -7.39 -5.24 -29.11
C ALA A 41 -7.90 -3.80 -28.96
N GLY A 42 -7.32 -3.05 -28.03
CA GLY A 42 -7.74 -1.68 -27.69
C GLY A 42 -8.65 -1.58 -26.46
N ASP A 43 -9.10 -2.71 -25.90
CA ASP A 43 -9.85 -2.69 -24.65
C ASP A 43 -8.96 -2.23 -23.49
N MET A 44 -9.53 -1.39 -22.62
CA MET A 44 -8.87 -0.97 -21.40
C MET A 44 -9.02 -2.05 -20.32
N ILE A 45 -7.94 -2.74 -20.00
CA ILE A 45 -7.94 -3.82 -18.99
C ILE A 45 -7.98 -3.23 -17.58
N LEU A 46 -7.14 -2.21 -17.29
CA LEU A 46 -7.09 -1.52 -16.01
C LEU A 46 -6.87 -0.02 -16.21
N PRO A 47 -7.58 0.84 -15.49
CA PRO A 47 -7.25 2.26 -15.43
C PRO A 47 -5.90 2.50 -14.74
N SER A 48 -5.26 3.63 -15.05
CA SER A 48 -4.06 4.07 -14.33
C SER A 48 -4.33 4.21 -12.82
N PHE A 49 -3.32 3.93 -12.01
CA PHE A 49 -3.36 3.99 -10.54
C PHE A 49 -4.33 2.98 -9.88
N THR A 50 -4.70 1.94 -10.60
CA THR A 50 -5.47 0.83 -10.02
C THR A 50 -4.54 -0.10 -9.24
N VAL A 51 -5.00 -0.55 -8.07
CA VAL A 51 -4.31 -1.60 -7.31
C VAL A 51 -4.37 -2.92 -8.08
N ILE A 52 -3.21 -3.51 -8.37
CA ILE A 52 -3.11 -4.77 -9.10
C ILE A 52 -3.51 -5.92 -8.17
N SER A 53 -4.76 -6.35 -8.26
CA SER A 53 -5.28 -7.51 -7.54
C SER A 53 -4.92 -8.83 -8.28
N PRO A 54 -5.04 -10.00 -7.63
CA PRO A 54 -4.86 -11.28 -8.32
C PRO A 54 -5.74 -11.45 -9.56
N ALA A 55 -6.99 -10.99 -9.52
CA ALA A 55 -7.89 -11.02 -10.67
C ALA A 55 -7.42 -10.08 -11.79
N ALA A 56 -6.91 -8.88 -11.43
CA ALA A 56 -6.32 -7.94 -12.37
C ALA A 56 -5.09 -8.53 -13.09
N MET A 57 -4.23 -9.25 -12.35
CA MET A 57 -3.09 -9.96 -12.95
C MET A 57 -3.56 -11.00 -13.98
N GLY A 58 -4.60 -11.75 -13.66
CA GLY A 58 -5.20 -12.73 -14.58
C GLY A 58 -5.72 -12.06 -15.85
N ALA A 59 -6.45 -10.96 -15.73
CA ALA A 59 -6.99 -10.21 -16.87
C ALA A 59 -5.86 -9.63 -17.75
N MET A 60 -4.82 -9.06 -17.15
CA MET A 60 -3.65 -8.56 -17.89
C MET A 60 -2.95 -9.68 -18.68
N LEU A 61 -2.73 -10.84 -18.05
CA LEU A 61 -2.11 -11.99 -18.71
C LEU A 61 -2.98 -12.50 -19.86
N ALA A 62 -4.31 -12.57 -19.67
CA ALA A 62 -5.24 -12.96 -20.74
C ALA A 62 -5.22 -11.97 -21.91
N ALA A 63 -4.97 -10.70 -21.64
CA ALA A 63 -4.78 -9.66 -22.66
C ALA A 63 -3.37 -9.66 -23.29
N GLY A 64 -2.47 -10.54 -22.87
CA GLY A 64 -1.08 -10.59 -23.36
C GLY A 64 -0.14 -9.55 -22.75
N VAL A 65 -0.56 -8.86 -21.68
CA VAL A 65 0.28 -7.88 -20.98
C VAL A 65 1.17 -8.61 -19.97
N LEU A 66 2.48 -8.67 -20.26
CA LEU A 66 3.47 -9.38 -19.44
C LEU A 66 4.25 -8.48 -18.49
N GLN A 67 4.25 -7.17 -18.74
CA GLN A 67 4.98 -6.18 -17.95
C GLN A 67 4.16 -4.90 -17.84
N VAL A 68 4.18 -4.29 -16.66
CA VAL A 68 3.52 -3.02 -16.37
C VAL A 68 4.45 -2.13 -15.56
N GLU A 69 4.32 -0.82 -15.74
CA GLU A 69 4.92 0.14 -14.85
C GLU A 69 4.05 0.25 -13.58
N ALA A 70 4.66 0.03 -12.43
CA ALA A 70 3.98 0.13 -11.14
C ALA A 70 4.66 1.18 -10.26
N VAL A 71 3.85 1.86 -9.44
CA VAL A 71 4.36 2.77 -8.40
C VAL A 71 5.08 1.93 -7.33
N THR A 72 6.27 2.37 -6.94
CA THR A 72 6.99 1.73 -5.83
C THR A 72 6.25 1.93 -4.51
N GLN A 73 6.31 0.94 -3.63
CA GLN A 73 5.73 1.06 -2.29
C GLN A 73 6.48 2.14 -1.49
N PRO A 74 5.79 3.16 -0.93
CA PRO A 74 6.45 4.19 -0.16
C PRO A 74 7.01 3.64 1.15
N ARG A 75 8.21 4.07 1.50
CA ARG A 75 8.81 3.80 2.82
C ARG A 75 8.32 4.86 3.80
N VAL A 76 7.76 4.41 4.93
CA VAL A 76 7.27 5.31 5.96
C VAL A 76 8.02 5.04 7.26
N GLY A 77 8.77 6.05 7.72
CA GLY A 77 9.46 6.03 9.01
C GLY A 77 8.48 6.27 10.16
N ILE A 78 8.64 5.56 11.27
CA ILE A 78 7.88 5.76 12.49
C ILE A 78 8.88 6.02 13.61
N ILE A 79 8.82 7.21 14.20
CA ILE A 79 9.69 7.65 15.29
C ILE A 79 8.82 7.81 16.54
N PRO A 80 8.86 6.89 17.50
CA PRO A 80 8.26 7.09 18.81
C PRO A 80 9.12 8.03 19.65
N SER A 81 8.50 9.02 20.34
CA SER A 81 9.18 9.95 21.25
C SER A 81 8.41 10.08 22.56
N GLY A 82 9.15 10.03 23.67
CA GLY A 82 8.63 10.16 25.02
C GLY A 82 9.59 9.57 26.05
N ASP A 83 9.86 10.31 27.12
CA ASP A 83 10.73 9.84 28.21
C ASP A 83 10.11 8.71 29.03
N GLU A 84 8.76 8.62 29.01
CA GLU A 84 7.97 7.58 29.65
C GLU A 84 7.90 6.27 28.84
N LEU A 85 8.32 6.29 27.57
CA LEU A 85 8.18 5.15 26.68
C LEU A 85 9.27 4.10 26.89
N VAL A 86 8.84 2.85 27.01
CA VAL A 86 9.75 1.70 27.05
C VAL A 86 9.39 0.68 25.97
N PRO A 87 10.37 -0.08 25.44
CA PRO A 87 10.12 -1.10 24.44
C PRO A 87 9.11 -2.16 24.95
N PRO A 88 8.27 -2.75 24.08
CA PRO A 88 7.31 -3.80 24.45
C PRO A 88 7.96 -5.06 25.05
N THR A 89 9.27 -5.24 24.86
CA THR A 89 10.05 -6.36 25.41
C THR A 89 10.51 -6.13 26.85
N GLN A 90 10.35 -4.91 27.37
CA GLN A 90 10.74 -4.54 28.73
C GLN A 90 9.54 -4.66 29.67
N VAL A 91 9.79 -5.10 30.92
CA VAL A 91 8.80 -5.04 31.99
C VAL A 91 8.72 -3.59 32.46
N PRO A 92 7.57 -2.91 32.34
CA PRO A 92 7.45 -1.50 32.70
C PRO A 92 7.54 -1.30 34.23
N ALA A 93 8.26 -0.26 34.65
CA ALA A 93 8.24 0.25 36.02
C ALA A 93 7.05 1.20 36.22
N PRO A 94 6.71 1.56 37.48
CA PRO A 94 5.69 2.56 37.73
C PRO A 94 6.02 3.90 37.04
N GLY A 95 5.15 4.36 36.16
CA GLY A 95 5.32 5.56 35.33
C GLY A 95 5.72 5.29 33.90
N ASP A 96 6.23 4.10 33.58
CA ASP A 96 6.56 3.70 32.21
C ASP A 96 5.30 3.36 31.41
N ILE A 97 5.34 3.66 30.11
CA ILE A 97 4.33 3.30 29.13
C ILE A 97 4.98 2.42 28.06
N LEU A 98 4.41 1.24 27.83
CA LEU A 98 4.87 0.39 26.71
C LEU A 98 4.59 1.08 25.37
N GLU A 99 5.61 1.18 24.54
CA GLU A 99 5.46 1.73 23.19
C GLU A 99 4.76 0.70 22.30
N PHE A 100 3.49 0.88 22.00
CA PHE A 100 2.68 0.01 21.15
C PHE A 100 2.19 0.70 19.87
N ASN A 101 2.23 2.03 19.80
CA ASN A 101 1.73 2.79 18.66
C ASN A 101 2.49 2.48 17.37
N SER A 102 3.81 2.28 17.44
CA SER A 102 4.61 1.89 16.27
C SER A 102 4.16 0.56 15.69
N THR A 103 3.72 -0.38 16.54
CA THR A 103 3.15 -1.65 16.07
C THR A 103 1.84 -1.43 15.32
N ILE A 104 0.95 -0.59 15.86
CA ILE A 104 -0.34 -0.23 15.23
C ILE A 104 -0.09 0.44 13.88
N PHE A 105 0.71 1.52 13.85
CA PHE A 105 1.02 2.25 12.62
C PHE A 105 1.70 1.36 11.58
N SER A 106 2.64 0.51 12.02
CA SER A 106 3.31 -0.43 11.13
C SER A 106 2.34 -1.42 10.47
N ALA A 107 1.36 -1.94 11.22
CA ALA A 107 0.33 -2.83 10.68
C ALA A 107 -0.57 -2.09 9.68
N MET A 108 -1.10 -0.93 10.05
CA MET A 108 -1.94 -0.10 9.16
C MET A 108 -1.21 0.28 7.86
N LEU A 109 0.05 0.71 7.97
CA LEU A 109 0.86 1.07 6.79
C LEU A 109 1.07 -0.10 5.84
N ARG A 110 1.27 -1.33 6.36
CA ARG A 110 1.35 -2.53 5.52
C ARG A 110 0.03 -2.83 4.81
N GLU A 111 -1.09 -2.70 5.50
CA GLU A 111 -2.43 -2.85 4.88
C GLU A 111 -2.65 -1.83 3.76
N TRP A 112 -2.09 -0.64 3.87
CA TRP A 112 -2.14 0.41 2.84
C TRP A 112 -1.06 0.28 1.75
N GLY A 113 -0.28 -0.82 1.78
CA GLY A 113 0.73 -1.10 0.76
C GLY A 113 2.04 -0.34 0.94
N CYS A 114 2.30 0.22 2.13
CA CYS A 114 3.55 0.90 2.46
C CYS A 114 4.59 -0.05 3.07
N LEU A 115 5.85 0.39 3.09
CA LEU A 115 6.96 -0.26 3.76
C LEU A 115 7.32 0.50 5.05
N PRO A 116 6.78 0.11 6.22
CA PRO A 116 7.05 0.80 7.48
C PRO A 116 8.46 0.48 7.99
N ARG A 117 9.12 1.52 8.55
CA ARG A 117 10.40 1.41 9.25
C ARG A 117 10.27 2.04 10.63
N ILE A 118 10.39 1.24 11.67
CA ILE A 118 10.32 1.70 13.06
C ILE A 118 11.74 2.11 13.50
N TYR A 119 11.87 3.32 14.04
CA TYR A 119 13.09 3.84 14.65
C TYR A 119 13.10 3.59 16.17
N PRO A 120 14.27 3.63 16.82
CA PRO A 120 14.34 3.59 18.27
C PRO A 120 13.52 4.69 18.94
N ILE A 121 13.07 4.45 20.18
CA ILE A 121 12.41 5.47 21.00
C ILE A 121 13.39 6.63 21.23
N VAL A 122 12.91 7.85 21.02
CA VAL A 122 13.68 9.08 21.15
C VAL A 122 13.23 9.82 22.41
N PRO A 123 14.16 10.28 23.27
CA PRO A 123 13.82 11.13 24.42
C PRO A 123 13.14 12.44 23.98
N ASP A 124 12.35 13.04 24.87
CA ASP A 124 11.69 14.33 24.64
C ASP A 124 12.66 15.51 24.72
N GLU A 125 13.73 15.44 23.91
CA GLU A 125 14.74 16.46 23.72
C GLU A 125 14.71 16.97 22.28
N LEU A 126 14.60 18.30 22.09
CA LEU A 126 14.48 18.92 20.76
C LEU A 126 15.57 18.44 19.79
N GLU A 127 16.82 18.46 20.22
CA GLU A 127 17.96 18.08 19.39
C GLU A 127 17.95 16.60 18.98
N ARG A 128 17.48 15.73 19.87
CA ARG A 128 17.34 14.28 19.60
C ARG A 128 16.24 14.00 18.60
N ILE A 129 15.10 14.65 18.79
CA ILE A 129 13.95 14.51 17.87
C ILE A 129 14.34 15.07 16.48
N GLU A 130 15.03 16.22 16.42
CA GLU A 130 15.49 16.80 15.16
C GLU A 130 16.49 15.88 14.44
N GLN A 131 17.44 15.28 15.16
CA GLN A 131 18.40 14.32 14.61
C GLN A 131 17.71 13.07 14.06
N ALA A 132 16.75 12.52 14.80
CA ALA A 132 15.96 11.36 14.36
C ALA A 132 15.15 11.67 13.12
N LEU A 133 14.48 12.84 13.08
CA LEU A 133 13.75 13.31 11.89
C LEU A 133 14.67 13.45 10.67
N ARG A 134 15.81 14.11 10.80
CA ARG A 134 16.80 14.26 9.71
C ARG A 134 17.27 12.90 9.17
N THR A 135 17.45 11.91 10.04
CA THR A 135 17.81 10.56 9.63
C THR A 135 16.67 9.88 8.87
N ALA A 136 15.48 9.90 9.44
CA ALA A 136 14.32 9.24 8.85
C ALA A 136 13.90 9.86 7.51
N ILE A 137 13.97 11.19 7.38
CA ILE A 137 13.64 11.92 6.15
C ILE A 137 14.58 11.53 4.98
N ARG A 138 15.84 11.19 5.25
CA ARG A 138 16.79 10.72 4.22
C ARG A 138 16.50 9.31 3.74
N GLU A 139 15.92 8.48 4.60
CA GLU A 139 15.76 7.05 4.38
C GLU A 139 14.35 6.64 3.95
N CYS A 140 13.36 7.54 4.17
CA CYS A 140 11.93 7.28 3.98
C CYS A 140 11.26 8.36 3.13
N ASP A 141 10.16 8.00 2.47
CA ASP A 141 9.36 8.90 1.63
C ASP A 141 8.41 9.77 2.48
N ALA A 142 8.01 9.25 3.65
CA ALA A 142 7.25 9.96 4.66
C ALA A 142 7.72 9.54 6.06
N VAL A 143 7.47 10.40 7.06
CA VAL A 143 7.83 10.12 8.46
C VAL A 143 6.65 10.44 9.37
N ILE A 144 6.37 9.55 10.30
CA ILE A 144 5.42 9.74 11.41
C ILE A 144 6.24 9.92 12.68
N LEU A 145 6.18 11.12 13.27
CA LEU A 145 6.67 11.37 14.61
C LEU A 145 5.51 11.16 15.60
N ASN A 146 5.59 10.12 16.40
CA ASN A 146 4.60 9.79 17.42
C ASN A 146 5.12 10.23 18.78
N ALA A 147 4.81 11.45 19.19
CA ALA A 147 5.18 12.02 20.47
C ALA A 147 3.99 12.05 21.43
N GLY A 148 4.27 12.01 22.74
CA GLY A 148 3.29 12.24 23.74
C GLY A 148 2.70 13.66 23.63
N SER A 149 1.40 13.83 23.90
CA SER A 149 0.83 15.15 24.09
C SER A 149 1.27 15.68 25.45
N SER A 150 2.49 16.19 25.58
CA SER A 150 2.86 16.85 26.83
C SER A 150 1.94 18.05 27.00
N ALA A 151 1.18 18.08 28.11
CA ALA A 151 0.43 19.25 28.54
C ALA A 151 1.37 20.42 28.93
N GLY A 152 2.67 20.29 28.62
CA GLY A 152 3.71 21.25 28.87
C GLY A 152 3.77 22.36 27.80
N SER A 153 4.29 23.50 28.18
CA SER A 153 4.39 24.73 27.39
C SER A 153 5.35 24.65 26.18
N GLN A 154 5.97 23.50 25.91
CA GLN A 154 6.95 23.31 24.81
C GLN A 154 6.56 22.09 23.96
N ASP A 155 6.02 22.35 22.79
CA ASP A 155 5.79 21.34 21.76
C ASP A 155 7.07 21.15 20.94
N TYR A 156 7.97 20.30 21.47
CA TYR A 156 9.23 19.98 20.79
C TYR A 156 9.01 19.36 19.42
N SER A 157 7.90 18.63 19.22
CA SER A 157 7.61 17.99 17.94
C SER A 157 7.40 19.03 16.84
N ALA A 158 6.57 20.04 17.09
CA ALA A 158 6.33 21.12 16.13
C ALA A 158 7.60 21.94 15.88
N GLN A 159 8.42 22.18 16.92
CA GLN A 159 9.70 22.90 16.78
C GLN A 159 10.70 22.09 15.95
N ALA A 160 10.85 20.79 16.23
CA ALA A 160 11.73 19.90 15.47
C ALA A 160 11.29 19.79 14.00
N MET A 161 9.98 19.70 13.74
CA MET A 161 9.45 19.71 12.37
C MET A 161 9.75 21.03 11.65
N ALA A 162 9.61 22.17 12.34
CA ALA A 162 9.96 23.48 11.78
C ALA A 162 11.45 23.62 11.48
N ALA A 163 12.32 22.97 12.26
CA ALA A 163 13.77 22.99 12.05
C ALA A 163 14.22 22.13 10.85
N VAL A 164 13.45 21.09 10.49
CA VAL A 164 13.77 20.20 9.35
C VAL A 164 12.99 20.52 8.09
N GLY A 165 11.98 21.40 8.16
CA GLY A 165 11.14 21.69 7.02
C GLY A 165 10.15 22.83 7.24
N ARG A 166 8.97 22.69 6.64
CA ARG A 166 7.88 23.66 6.75
C ARG A 166 6.65 23.00 7.36
N VAL A 167 6.20 23.50 8.49
CA VAL A 167 4.90 23.14 9.09
C VAL A 167 3.77 23.79 8.28
N VAL A 168 2.80 22.98 7.87
CA VAL A 168 1.63 23.43 7.08
C VAL A 168 0.40 23.52 7.97
N LEU A 169 0.24 22.56 8.89
CA LEU A 169 -0.87 22.51 9.80
C LEU A 169 -0.36 22.21 11.22
N HIS A 170 -0.85 22.95 12.21
CA HIS A 170 -0.58 22.69 13.61
C HIS A 170 -1.90 22.72 14.39
N GLY A 171 -2.31 21.54 14.84
CA GLY A 171 -3.59 21.30 15.51
C GLY A 171 -4.79 21.17 14.57
N ILE A 172 -5.67 20.25 14.90
CA ILE A 172 -6.93 20.03 14.20
C ILE A 172 -8.10 20.05 15.19
N ALA A 173 -9.28 20.46 14.74
CA ALA A 173 -10.46 20.65 15.58
C ALA A 173 -11.21 19.34 15.84
N ILE A 174 -10.49 18.26 16.24
CA ILE A 174 -11.06 16.96 16.58
C ILE A 174 -10.62 16.51 17.98
N ARG A 175 -11.36 15.58 18.57
CA ARG A 175 -11.00 14.87 19.79
C ARG A 175 -11.41 13.40 19.66
N PRO A 176 -10.48 12.44 19.86
CA PRO A 176 -9.03 12.60 20.08
C PRO A 176 -8.30 13.08 18.81
N GLY A 177 -7.04 13.54 18.95
CA GLY A 177 -6.16 13.90 17.81
C GLY A 177 -5.91 15.40 17.62
N LYS A 178 -6.37 16.26 18.54
CA LYS A 178 -6.18 17.72 18.47
C LYS A 178 -4.72 18.16 18.20
N PRO A 179 -3.67 17.55 18.79
CA PRO A 179 -2.28 17.99 18.59
C PRO A 179 -1.62 17.44 17.32
N ALA A 180 -2.39 17.08 16.28
CA ALA A 180 -1.80 16.64 15.02
C ALA A 180 -1.06 17.79 14.33
N VAL A 181 0.14 17.50 13.80
CA VAL A 181 0.98 18.42 13.03
C VAL A 181 1.26 17.81 11.67
N LEU A 182 1.21 18.61 10.62
CA LEU A 182 1.53 18.18 9.26
C LEU A 182 2.57 19.14 8.67
N GLY A 183 3.58 18.61 8.02
CA GLY A 183 4.63 19.40 7.40
C GLY A 183 5.29 18.73 6.21
N PHE A 184 6.15 19.48 5.55
CA PHE A 184 7.02 19.00 4.49
C PHE A 184 8.47 19.29 4.86
N ALA A 185 9.30 18.27 4.80
CA ALA A 185 10.74 18.41 4.89
C ALA A 185 11.34 18.61 3.49
N ARG A 186 12.43 19.36 3.38
CA ARG A 186 13.22 19.50 2.16
C ARG A 186 14.49 18.67 2.26
N LEU A 187 14.72 17.83 1.26
CA LEU A 187 16.01 17.24 0.96
C LEU A 187 16.47 17.88 -0.34
N GLU A 188 17.53 18.70 -0.27
CA GLU A 188 18.21 19.38 -1.36
C GLU A 188 17.38 19.70 -2.65
N GLU A 189 16.71 18.72 -3.27
CA GLU A 189 15.83 18.88 -4.43
C GLU A 189 14.46 18.21 -4.28
N GLU A 190 14.21 17.43 -3.22
CA GLU A 190 12.96 16.69 -3.02
C GLU A 190 12.23 17.13 -1.74
N GLN A 191 10.91 17.07 -1.76
CA GLN A 191 10.06 17.26 -0.58
C GLN A 191 9.64 15.92 0.00
N ARG A 192 9.76 15.74 1.31
CA ARG A 192 9.25 14.58 2.05
C ARG A 192 8.16 15.01 3.02
N LEU A 193 7.14 14.17 3.15
CA LEU A 193 6.04 14.40 4.08
C LEU A 193 6.48 14.06 5.52
N VAL A 194 6.19 14.93 6.46
CA VAL A 194 6.43 14.75 7.89
C VAL A 194 5.19 15.09 8.69
#